data_8fc33611389aa7e58b2dccf747b4b94b
#
_entry.id   8fc33611389aa7e58b2dccf747b4b94b
#
_cell.length_a   1.000
_cell.length_b   1.000
_cell.length_c   1.000
_cell.angle_alpha   90.00
_cell.angle_beta   90.00
_cell.angle_gamma   90.00
#
_symmetry.space_group_name_H-M   'P 1'
#
loop_
_entity.id
_entity.type
_entity.pdbx_description
1 polymer ?
#
loop_
_entity_poly.entity_id
_entity_poly.type
_entity_poly.pdbx_seq_one_letter_code
_entity_poly.pdbx_strand_id
1 'polypeptide(L)' 'MNHFVEFRLLNLKPGTRDEFHRLYVEDALSLLKRWNFDVVAHGPSLHDENSYYVIRRYDSLPQREEMEDTYYASDDW' A
#
# COMPACT_ATOMS: atom_id res chain seq x y z
N MET A 1 19.40 -6.06 12.19
CA MET A 1 18.40 -6.84 11.48
C MET A 1 18.00 -6.09 10.22
N ASN A 2 18.03 -6.74 9.09
CA ASN A 2 17.75 -6.09 7.82
C ASN A 2 16.26 -6.16 7.50
N HIS A 3 15.71 -5.02 7.13
CA HIS A 3 14.34 -4.93 6.67
C HIS A 3 14.33 -4.48 5.21
N PHE A 4 13.32 -4.90 4.47
CA PHE A 4 13.04 -4.35 3.16
C PHE A 4 11.94 -3.33 3.27
N VAL A 5 12.14 -2.19 2.60
CA VAL A 5 11.13 -1.15 2.51
C VAL A 5 10.73 -1.02 1.06
N GLU A 6 9.45 -1.17 0.79
CA GLU A 6 8.90 -1.01 -0.55
C GLU A 6 8.20 0.34 -0.63
N PHE A 7 8.64 1.15 -1.58
CA PHE A 7 8.00 2.42 -1.89
C PHE A 7 7.13 2.23 -3.14
N ARG A 8 5.83 2.44 -2.98
CA ARG A 8 4.88 2.33 -4.09
C ARG A 8 4.33 3.71 -4.41
N LEU A 9 4.45 4.11 -5.68
CA LEU A 9 3.87 5.34 -6.17
C LEU A 9 2.72 4.99 -7.10
N LEU A 10 1.53 5.43 -6.74
CA LEU A 10 0.31 5.13 -7.48
C LEU A 10 -0.10 6.36 -8.28
N ASN A 11 -0.30 6.19 -9.58
CA ASN A 11 -0.80 7.24 -10.45
C ASN A 11 -2.31 7.08 -10.57
N LEU A 12 -3.06 8.04 -10.04
CA LEU A 12 -4.51 7.99 -10.00
C LEU A 12 -5.11 8.80 -11.13
N LYS A 13 -6.39 8.55 -11.42
CA LYS A 13 -7.11 9.37 -12.38
C LYS A 13 -7.22 10.80 -11.83
N PRO A 14 -7.12 11.82 -12.70
CA PRO A 14 -7.23 13.21 -12.25
C PRO A 14 -8.51 13.46 -11.45
N GLY A 15 -8.35 14.14 -10.31
CA GLY A 15 -9.47 14.51 -9.46
C GLY A 15 -9.99 13.43 -8.52
N THR A 16 -9.35 12.24 -8.47
CA THR A 16 -9.83 11.13 -7.63
C THR A 16 -8.99 10.88 -6.39
N ARG A 17 -7.92 11.65 -6.16
CA ARG A 17 -6.98 11.38 -5.07
C ARG A 17 -7.59 11.49 -3.69
N ASP A 18 -8.42 12.50 -3.44
CA ASP A 18 -9.03 12.68 -2.13
C ASP A 18 -9.97 11.52 -1.78
N GLU A 19 -10.75 11.07 -2.75
CA GLU A 19 -11.62 9.92 -2.56
C GLU A 19 -10.83 8.64 -2.35
N PHE A 20 -9.75 8.45 -3.11
CA PHE A 20 -8.84 7.31 -2.94
C PHE A 20 -8.24 7.29 -1.54
N HIS A 21 -7.78 8.45 -1.06
CA HIS A 21 -7.20 8.56 0.28
C HIS A 21 -8.23 8.17 1.34
N ARG A 22 -9.45 8.65 1.22
CA ARG A 22 -10.52 8.32 2.16
C ARG A 22 -10.81 6.81 2.19
N LEU A 23 -10.94 6.20 1.01
CA LEU A 23 -11.18 4.77 0.91
C LEU A 23 -9.98 3.95 1.42
N TYR A 24 -8.76 4.42 1.16
CA TYR A 24 -7.56 3.75 1.63
C TYR A 24 -7.54 3.72 3.16
N VAL A 25 -7.80 4.84 3.81
CA VAL A 25 -7.80 4.95 5.27
C VAL A 25 -8.94 4.13 5.89
N GLU A 26 -10.14 4.21 5.31
CA GLU A 26 -11.33 3.58 5.89
C GLU A 26 -11.35 2.06 5.66
N ASP A 27 -10.97 1.61 4.48
CA ASP A 27 -11.14 0.20 4.08
C ASP A 27 -9.82 -0.54 3.85
N ALA A 28 -8.95 0.00 3.01
CA ALA A 28 -7.75 -0.73 2.57
C ALA A 28 -6.76 -0.97 3.69
N LEU A 29 -6.54 0.00 4.58
CA LEU A 29 -5.60 -0.18 5.69
C LEU A 29 -6.02 -1.30 6.63
N SER A 30 -7.31 -1.40 6.94
CA SER A 30 -7.81 -2.47 7.79
C SER A 30 -7.61 -3.83 7.16
N LEU A 31 -7.85 -3.92 5.85
CA LEU A 31 -7.68 -5.16 5.10
C LEU A 31 -6.21 -5.57 5.04
N LEU A 32 -5.31 -4.64 4.72
CA LEU A 32 -3.88 -4.90 4.67
C LEU A 32 -3.35 -5.33 6.03
N LYS A 33 -3.82 -4.70 7.11
CA LYS A 33 -3.42 -5.05 8.46
C LYS A 33 -3.87 -6.47 8.82
N ARG A 34 -5.07 -6.86 8.40
CA ARG A 34 -5.58 -8.23 8.60
C ARG A 34 -4.70 -9.27 7.92
N TRP A 35 -4.08 -8.92 6.77
CA TRP A 35 -3.16 -9.78 6.06
C TRP A 35 -1.71 -9.60 6.49
N ASN A 36 -1.48 -8.90 7.62
CA ASN A 36 -0.17 -8.69 8.24
C ASN A 36 0.79 -7.83 7.41
N PHE A 37 0.28 -7.00 6.52
CA PHE A 37 1.11 -6.00 5.84
C PHE A 37 1.46 -4.87 6.81
N ASP A 38 2.74 -4.50 6.84
CA ASP A 38 3.22 -3.40 7.65
C ASP A 38 3.30 -2.13 6.79
N VAL A 39 2.25 -1.33 6.84
CA VAL A 39 2.20 -0.05 6.13
C VAL A 39 2.81 1.01 7.05
N VAL A 40 4.02 1.43 6.72
CA VAL A 40 4.79 2.38 7.54
C VAL A 40 4.28 3.81 7.35
N ALA A 41 3.94 4.17 6.11
CA ALA A 41 3.46 5.50 5.79
C ALA A 41 2.66 5.47 4.49
N HIS A 42 1.79 6.44 4.32
CA HIS A 42 1.01 6.63 3.11
C HIS A 42 0.49 8.07 3.05
N GLY A 43 0.18 8.54 1.85
CA GLY A 43 -0.38 9.88 1.70
C GLY A 43 -0.33 10.38 0.27
N PRO A 44 -0.87 11.58 0.05
CA PRO A 44 -0.78 12.24 -1.25
C PRO A 44 0.66 12.72 -1.51
N SER A 45 1.08 12.59 -2.78
CA SER A 45 2.38 13.10 -3.19
C SER A 45 2.40 14.62 -3.17
N LEU A 46 3.52 15.20 -2.73
CA LEU A 46 3.71 16.65 -2.75
C LEU A 46 4.18 17.15 -4.12
N HIS A 47 4.63 16.24 -4.99
CA HIS A 47 5.19 16.61 -6.29
C HIS A 47 4.19 16.49 -7.43
N ASP A 48 3.10 15.77 -7.23
CA ASP A 48 2.13 15.48 -8.27
C ASP A 48 0.74 15.40 -7.62
N GLU A 49 -0.20 16.17 -8.15
CA GLU A 49 -1.54 16.26 -7.57
C GLU A 49 -2.39 15.00 -7.77
N ASN A 50 -1.95 14.09 -8.65
CA ASN A 50 -2.69 12.86 -8.95
C ASN A 50 -1.99 11.60 -8.46
N SER A 51 -0.89 11.74 -7.73
CA SER A 51 -0.13 10.60 -7.24
C SER A 51 -0.32 10.40 -5.74
N TYR A 52 -0.23 9.14 -5.33
CA TYR A 52 -0.37 8.72 -3.94
C TYR A 52 0.74 7.73 -3.62
N TYR A 53 1.37 7.87 -2.46
CA TYR A 53 2.45 6.96 -2.07
C TYR A 53 2.01 6.03 -0.95
N VAL A 54 2.60 4.83 -0.95
CA VAL A 54 2.46 3.85 0.13
C VAL A 54 3.84 3.26 0.39
N ILE A 55 4.24 3.23 1.65
CA ILE A 55 5.50 2.62 2.06
C ILE A 55 5.18 1.42 2.95
N ARG A 56 5.64 0.24 2.52
CA ARG A 56 5.45 -1.02 3.26
C ARG A 56 6.81 -1.55 3.69
N ARG A 57 6.83 -2.24 4.83
CA ARG A 57 8.04 -2.87 5.35
C ARG A 57 7.85 -4.39 5.40
N TYR A 58 8.90 -5.12 5.03
CA TYR A 58 8.94 -6.57 5.07
C TYR A 58 10.22 -7.04 5.74
N ASP A 59 10.19 -8.22 6.36
CA ASP A 59 11.39 -8.79 6.98
C ASP A 59 12.40 -9.27 5.95
N SER A 60 11.93 -9.75 4.81
CA SER A 60 12.78 -10.24 3.73
C SER A 60 12.07 -10.14 2.40
N LEU A 61 12.83 -10.24 1.32
CA LEU A 61 12.28 -10.25 -0.03
C LEU A 61 11.39 -11.49 -0.28
N PRO A 62 11.78 -12.70 0.12
CA PRO A 62 10.88 -13.86 0.01
C PRO A 62 9.56 -13.69 0.75
N GLN A 63 9.58 -13.09 1.94
CA GLN A 63 8.34 -12.81 2.69
C GLN A 63 7.44 -11.88 1.89
N ARG A 64 7.99 -10.83 1.30
CA ARG A 64 7.23 -9.88 0.49
C ARG A 64 6.54 -10.59 -0.66
N GLU A 65 7.29 -11.43 -1.40
CA GLU A 65 6.74 -12.15 -2.54
C GLU A 65 5.60 -13.09 -2.13
N GLU A 66 5.80 -13.84 -1.06
CA GLU A 66 4.80 -14.76 -0.54
C GLU A 66 3.53 -14.02 -0.10
N MET A 67 3.68 -12.94 0.66
CA MET A 67 2.55 -12.17 1.14
C MET A 67 1.75 -11.53 0.01
N GLU A 68 2.44 -10.95 -0.96
CA GLU A 68 1.77 -10.29 -2.08
C GLU A 68 1.10 -11.30 -2.99
N ASP A 69 1.76 -12.42 -3.29
CA ASP A 69 1.17 -13.46 -4.11
C ASP A 69 -0.11 -14.02 -3.48
N THR A 70 -0.07 -14.28 -2.18
CA THR A 70 -1.22 -14.82 -1.45
C THR A 70 -2.37 -13.81 -1.40
N TYR A 71 -2.06 -12.56 -1.08
CA TYR A 71 -3.07 -11.52 -0.95
C TYR A 71 -3.75 -11.22 -2.29
N TYR A 72 -2.96 -11.03 -3.36
CA TYR A 72 -3.51 -10.67 -4.67
C TYR A 72 -4.21 -11.84 -5.36
N ALA A 73 -3.98 -13.07 -4.91
CA ALA A 73 -4.73 -14.25 -5.39
C ALA A 73 -6.01 -14.48 -4.59
N SER A 74 -6.24 -13.74 -3.51
CA SER A 74 -7.39 -13.95 -2.64
C SER A 74 -8.63 -13.21 -3.13
N ASP A 75 -9.79 -13.59 -2.58
CA ASP A 75 -11.05 -12.91 -2.87
C ASP A 75 -11.14 -11.53 -2.20
N ASP A 76 -10.26 -11.23 -1.24
CA ASP A 76 -10.23 -9.95 -0.54
C ASP A 76 -9.65 -8.82 -1.40
N TRP A 77 -8.87 -9.18 -2.40
CA TRP A 77 -8.27 -8.22 -3.32
C TRP A 77 -9.27 -7.64 -4.31
#